data_3247548fcbfba4906c0f17ef74604688
#
_entry.id   3247548fcbfba4906c0f17ef74604688
#
_cell.length_a   1.000
_cell.length_b   1.000
_cell.length_c   1.000
_cell.angle_alpha   90.00
_cell.angle_beta   90.00
_cell.angle_gamma   90.00
#
_symmetry.space_group_name_H-M   'P 1'
#
loop_
_entity.id
_entity.type
_entity.pdbx_description
1 polymer ?
#
loop_
_entity_poly.entity_id
_entity_poly.type
_entity_poly.pdbx_seq_one_letter_code
_entity_poly.pdbx_strand_id
1 'polypeptide(L)'
;MILVLDFGSQYTQLIARRLRESGIYAEIVPFFESVENIQKKAPKGLILSGGPASVYAKDAYKPSEKIFDLNVPILGICYGMQYLVDFFGGVVAGANEQEFGKAVLEITQDSVIFEGVKIKSLVWMSHMDKVIELPKGFTTLAKSPNSPHCAIENGKIFGLQFHPEVIQSEEGGKILENFALLVCGCEKTWGMQHFAQREIARLKEKIANAKVLCAVSGGVDSTVVATLLHRAIGDNLIAVFVDHGLLRKNEKERVQAIFKDLQIPLNTIDAKEVFLSKLKGVSEPELKRKIIGETFIEVFEKEAKKHHLKGKIEFLAQGTLYPDVIESVSVKGPSKVIKTHHNVGGLPEWMDFKLIEPLRELFKDEARLLGKELGVSQDFLMRHPFPGPGLAVRILGEISESKIKCLQEADFIFIEELKKANLYDKVWQAFCVLLNVNSVGVMGDNRTYENAICLRAVNASDGMTASFSFLEHSFLEKVSNRITNEVSGINRVVYDITSKPPGTIEWE
;
A
#
# COMPACT_ATOMS: atom_id res chain seq x y z
N MET A 1 1.73 0.65 -23.03
CA MET A 1 1.77 0.18 -21.63
C MET A 1 2.37 -1.22 -21.55
N ILE A 2 2.90 -1.62 -20.42
CA ILE A 2 3.35 -2.98 -20.11
C ILE A 2 2.27 -3.68 -19.28
N LEU A 3 1.98 -4.94 -19.58
CA LEU A 3 1.09 -5.76 -18.78
C LEU A 3 1.90 -6.83 -18.04
N VAL A 4 1.73 -6.92 -16.72
CA VAL A 4 2.42 -7.87 -15.87
C VAL A 4 1.46 -8.99 -15.50
N LEU A 5 1.76 -10.23 -15.88
CA LEU A 5 1.01 -11.41 -15.48
C LEU A 5 1.55 -11.88 -14.13
N ASP A 6 0.65 -11.93 -13.13
CA ASP A 6 0.98 -12.28 -11.75
C ASP A 6 0.87 -13.79 -11.50
N PHE A 7 2.01 -14.42 -11.25
CA PHE A 7 2.11 -15.83 -10.86
C PHE A 7 2.18 -16.03 -9.34
N GLY A 8 1.85 -15.02 -8.56
CA GLY A 8 1.79 -15.10 -7.09
C GLY A 8 3.11 -14.78 -6.39
N SER A 9 4.03 -14.08 -7.06
CA SER A 9 5.24 -13.59 -6.41
C SER A 9 4.93 -12.43 -5.45
N GLN A 10 5.56 -12.44 -4.30
CA GLN A 10 5.55 -11.29 -3.39
C GLN A 10 6.14 -10.01 -4.01
N TYR A 11 6.89 -10.13 -5.11
CA TYR A 11 7.54 -9.00 -5.78
C TYR A 11 6.78 -8.50 -7.02
N THR A 12 5.67 -9.12 -7.42
CA THR A 12 4.95 -8.73 -8.66
C THR A 12 4.59 -7.25 -8.68
N GLN A 13 4.13 -6.71 -7.56
CA GLN A 13 3.76 -5.29 -7.46
C GLN A 13 4.97 -4.37 -7.69
N LEU A 14 6.18 -4.80 -7.31
CA LEU A 14 7.40 -4.02 -7.51
C LEU A 14 7.76 -3.88 -8.98
N ILE A 15 7.43 -4.86 -9.84
CA ILE A 15 7.65 -4.76 -11.29
C ILE A 15 6.88 -3.58 -11.87
N ALA A 16 5.57 -3.52 -11.62
CA ALA A 16 4.74 -2.41 -12.09
C ALA A 16 5.19 -1.07 -11.51
N ARG A 17 5.56 -1.05 -10.23
CA ARG A 17 6.04 0.15 -9.54
C ARG A 17 7.33 0.68 -10.17
N ARG A 18 8.34 -0.18 -10.43
CA ARG A 18 9.59 0.22 -11.08
C ARG A 18 9.39 0.82 -12.48
N LEU A 19 8.52 0.21 -13.27
CA LEU A 19 8.16 0.76 -14.58
C LEU A 19 7.50 2.14 -14.47
N ARG A 20 6.59 2.31 -13.52
CA ARG A 20 5.89 3.59 -13.27
C ARG A 20 6.83 4.67 -12.71
N GLU A 21 7.77 4.33 -11.86
CA GLU A 21 8.84 5.22 -11.41
C GLU A 21 9.68 5.74 -12.59
N SER A 22 9.86 4.92 -13.65
CA SER A 22 10.50 5.32 -14.90
C SER A 22 9.58 6.06 -15.87
N GLY A 23 8.35 6.39 -15.48
CA GLY A 23 7.36 7.09 -16.29
C GLY A 23 6.60 6.22 -17.29
N ILE A 24 6.63 4.90 -17.13
CA ILE A 24 5.99 3.93 -18.04
C ILE A 24 4.78 3.31 -17.36
N TYR A 25 3.59 3.45 -17.95
CA TYR A 25 2.38 2.82 -17.38
C TYR A 25 2.46 1.30 -17.47
N ALA A 26 2.28 0.65 -16.33
CA ALA A 26 2.20 -0.80 -16.19
C ALA A 26 0.99 -1.20 -15.34
N GLU A 27 0.34 -2.29 -15.70
CA GLU A 27 -0.83 -2.86 -15.00
C GLU A 27 -0.58 -4.33 -14.72
N ILE A 28 -1.09 -4.81 -13.57
CA ILE A 28 -0.98 -6.21 -13.17
C ILE A 28 -2.31 -6.89 -13.42
N VAL A 29 -2.25 -8.10 -13.99
CA VAL A 29 -3.41 -8.98 -14.17
C VAL A 29 -3.04 -10.39 -13.68
N PRO A 30 -4.02 -11.23 -13.27
CA PRO A 30 -3.74 -12.61 -12.92
C PRO A 30 -3.13 -13.39 -14.10
N PHE A 31 -2.28 -14.38 -13.84
CA PHE A 31 -1.68 -15.21 -14.90
C PHE A 31 -2.71 -15.92 -15.77
N PHE A 32 -3.90 -16.18 -15.22
CA PHE A 32 -5.03 -16.84 -15.92
C PHE A 32 -5.99 -15.85 -16.61
N GLU A 33 -5.62 -14.57 -16.76
CA GLU A 33 -6.44 -13.59 -17.48
C GLU A 33 -6.67 -14.06 -18.93
N SER A 34 -7.89 -13.83 -19.43
CA SER A 34 -8.22 -14.22 -20.80
C SER A 34 -7.45 -13.42 -21.84
N VAL A 35 -7.07 -14.09 -22.93
CA VAL A 35 -6.31 -13.44 -24.01
C VAL A 35 -7.11 -12.31 -24.65
N GLU A 36 -8.43 -12.46 -24.73
CA GLU A 36 -9.34 -11.42 -25.22
C GLU A 36 -9.30 -10.15 -24.36
N ASN A 37 -9.21 -10.30 -23.03
CA ASN A 37 -9.08 -9.17 -22.14
C ASN A 37 -7.69 -8.53 -22.20
N ILE A 38 -6.64 -9.34 -22.35
CA ILE A 38 -5.27 -8.86 -22.59
C ILE A 38 -5.24 -8.05 -23.91
N GLN A 39 -5.82 -8.56 -24.97
CA GLN A 39 -5.90 -7.87 -26.26
C GLN A 39 -6.63 -6.52 -26.20
N LYS A 40 -7.75 -6.46 -25.47
CA LYS A 40 -8.50 -5.20 -25.26
C LYS A 40 -7.65 -4.11 -24.60
N LYS A 41 -6.69 -4.49 -23.77
CA LYS A 41 -5.75 -3.56 -23.11
C LYS A 41 -4.64 -3.08 -24.06
N ALA A 42 -4.48 -3.71 -25.21
CA ALA A 42 -3.47 -3.40 -26.24
C ALA A 42 -2.05 -3.18 -25.66
N PRO A 43 -1.48 -4.15 -24.90
CA PRO A 43 -0.16 -4.00 -24.33
C PRO A 43 0.92 -3.91 -25.41
N LYS A 44 1.95 -3.12 -25.19
CA LYS A 44 3.16 -3.07 -26.04
C LYS A 44 4.16 -4.16 -25.67
N GLY A 45 4.01 -4.77 -24.48
CA GLY A 45 4.82 -5.91 -24.01
C GLY A 45 4.20 -6.57 -22.80
N LEU A 46 4.59 -7.83 -22.56
CA LEU A 46 4.18 -8.63 -21.41
C LEU A 46 5.38 -8.90 -20.50
N ILE A 47 5.15 -8.89 -19.18
CA ILE A 47 6.10 -9.40 -18.21
C ILE A 47 5.45 -10.54 -17.45
N LEU A 48 6.10 -11.71 -17.45
CA LEU A 48 5.70 -12.87 -16.65
C LEU A 48 6.45 -12.79 -15.34
N SER A 49 5.76 -12.61 -14.22
CA SER A 49 6.40 -12.42 -12.91
C SER A 49 7.04 -13.69 -12.35
N GLY A 50 7.72 -13.58 -11.24
CA GLY A 50 8.08 -14.72 -10.42
C GLY A 50 6.84 -15.44 -9.85
N GLY A 51 7.05 -16.61 -9.25
CA GLY A 51 5.99 -17.40 -8.63
C GLY A 51 6.56 -18.42 -7.65
N PRO A 52 5.71 -18.94 -6.72
CA PRO A 52 6.16 -19.89 -5.69
C PRO A 52 6.21 -21.36 -6.17
N ALA A 53 5.67 -21.66 -7.35
CA ALA A 53 5.56 -23.02 -7.87
C ALA A 53 6.78 -23.41 -8.72
N SER A 54 7.01 -24.73 -8.90
CA SER A 54 7.92 -25.26 -9.92
C SER A 54 7.15 -25.50 -11.22
N VAL A 55 7.77 -25.19 -12.38
CA VAL A 55 7.11 -25.29 -13.70
C VAL A 55 6.73 -26.72 -14.08
N TYR A 56 7.40 -27.71 -13.51
CA TYR A 56 7.13 -29.15 -13.71
C TYR A 56 6.16 -29.73 -12.66
N ALA A 57 5.66 -28.94 -11.73
CA ALA A 57 4.66 -29.40 -10.77
C ALA A 57 3.28 -29.61 -11.46
N LYS A 58 2.47 -30.53 -10.92
CA LYS A 58 1.13 -30.83 -11.48
C LYS A 58 0.18 -29.63 -11.45
N ASP A 59 0.37 -28.77 -10.46
CA ASP A 59 -0.39 -27.54 -10.19
C ASP A 59 0.39 -26.28 -10.60
N ALA A 60 1.34 -26.42 -11.54
CA ALA A 60 2.10 -25.32 -12.07
C ALA A 60 1.20 -24.23 -12.67
N TYR A 61 1.50 -22.97 -12.38
CA TYR A 61 0.76 -21.84 -12.88
C TYR A 61 1.12 -21.59 -14.36
N LYS A 62 0.24 -21.94 -15.27
CA LYS A 62 0.45 -21.79 -16.71
C LYS A 62 -0.60 -20.84 -17.30
N PRO A 63 -0.19 -19.75 -17.94
CA PRO A 63 -1.11 -18.86 -18.64
C PRO A 63 -1.59 -19.55 -19.94
N SER A 64 -2.56 -18.96 -20.59
CA SER A 64 -2.98 -19.43 -21.92
C SER A 64 -1.81 -19.33 -22.90
N GLU A 65 -1.51 -20.41 -23.61
CA GLU A 65 -0.46 -20.44 -24.65
C GLU A 65 -0.70 -19.41 -25.77
N LYS A 66 -1.95 -19.02 -25.99
CA LYS A 66 -2.33 -17.97 -26.96
C LYS A 66 -1.76 -16.60 -26.66
N ILE A 67 -1.13 -16.37 -25.50
CA ILE A 67 -0.41 -15.11 -25.23
C ILE A 67 0.76 -14.90 -26.21
N PHE A 68 1.33 -15.97 -26.74
CA PHE A 68 2.39 -15.92 -27.74
C PHE A 68 1.89 -15.50 -29.13
N ASP A 69 0.60 -15.70 -29.42
CA ASP A 69 -0.04 -15.26 -30.67
C ASP A 69 -0.21 -13.74 -30.72
N LEU A 70 -0.11 -13.05 -29.56
CA LEU A 70 -0.18 -11.59 -29.51
C LEU A 70 0.99 -10.88 -30.20
N ASN A 71 2.06 -11.59 -30.50
CA ASN A 71 3.27 -11.10 -31.17
C ASN A 71 3.88 -9.83 -30.56
N VAL A 72 3.73 -9.65 -29.25
CA VAL A 72 4.36 -8.58 -28.45
C VAL A 72 5.61 -9.12 -27.76
N PRO A 73 6.59 -8.26 -27.42
CA PRO A 73 7.74 -8.68 -26.61
C PRO A 73 7.32 -9.25 -25.26
N ILE A 74 8.03 -10.28 -24.80
CA ILE A 74 7.77 -10.96 -23.52
C ILE A 74 9.06 -11.04 -22.70
N LEU A 75 8.99 -10.66 -21.42
CA LEU A 75 10.05 -10.81 -20.44
C LEU A 75 9.58 -11.75 -19.33
N GLY A 76 10.26 -12.87 -19.13
CA GLY A 76 10.04 -13.75 -17.98
C GLY A 76 11.01 -13.42 -16.85
N ILE A 77 10.52 -13.30 -15.61
CA ILE A 77 11.31 -13.05 -14.40
C ILE A 77 11.20 -14.28 -13.49
N CYS A 78 12.33 -14.87 -13.09
CA CYS A 78 12.42 -16.03 -12.21
C CYS A 78 11.52 -17.18 -12.69
N TYR A 79 10.38 -17.45 -12.04
CA TYR A 79 9.40 -18.44 -12.50
C TYR A 79 8.94 -18.17 -13.95
N GLY A 80 8.69 -16.91 -14.32
CA GLY A 80 8.30 -16.53 -15.68
C GLY A 80 9.35 -16.91 -16.72
N MET A 81 10.65 -16.77 -16.41
CA MET A 81 11.72 -17.26 -17.28
C MET A 81 11.71 -18.79 -17.38
N GLN A 82 11.57 -19.48 -16.25
CA GLN A 82 11.52 -20.95 -16.21
C GLN A 82 10.31 -21.47 -17.01
N TYR A 83 9.15 -20.82 -16.92
CA TYR A 83 7.99 -21.14 -17.74
C TYR A 83 8.28 -20.98 -19.24
N LEU A 84 8.94 -19.89 -19.67
CA LEU A 84 9.33 -19.72 -21.07
C LEU A 84 10.25 -20.83 -21.53
N VAL A 85 11.24 -21.20 -20.72
CA VAL A 85 12.17 -22.31 -21.05
C VAL A 85 11.44 -23.65 -21.19
N ASP A 86 10.56 -24.00 -20.24
CA ASP A 86 9.73 -25.21 -20.27
C ASP A 86 8.83 -25.22 -21.51
N PHE A 87 8.14 -24.11 -21.78
CA PHE A 87 7.22 -23.99 -22.92
C PHE A 87 7.91 -24.16 -24.26
N PHE A 88 9.11 -23.62 -24.44
CA PHE A 88 9.88 -23.76 -25.71
C PHE A 88 10.71 -25.03 -25.81
N GLY A 89 10.61 -25.94 -24.85
CA GLY A 89 11.22 -27.26 -24.89
C GLY A 89 12.67 -27.34 -24.36
N GLY A 90 13.05 -26.40 -23.49
CA GLY A 90 14.24 -26.48 -22.67
C GLY A 90 14.05 -27.29 -21.40
N VAL A 91 15.06 -27.35 -20.53
CA VAL A 91 15.02 -28.12 -19.28
C VAL A 91 15.21 -27.23 -18.07
N VAL A 92 14.26 -27.32 -17.15
CA VAL A 92 14.31 -26.69 -15.82
C VAL A 92 14.34 -27.81 -14.78
N ALA A 93 15.22 -27.74 -13.79
CA ALA A 93 15.30 -28.71 -12.72
C ALA A 93 15.68 -28.08 -11.39
N GLY A 94 15.38 -28.80 -10.30
CA GLY A 94 15.80 -28.40 -8.95
C GLY A 94 17.31 -28.25 -8.86
N ALA A 95 17.77 -27.15 -8.28
CA ALA A 95 19.18 -26.91 -8.09
C ALA A 95 19.70 -27.67 -6.87
N ASN A 96 20.88 -28.30 -7.00
CA ASN A 96 21.58 -28.91 -5.85
C ASN A 96 21.97 -27.85 -4.82
N GLU A 97 22.31 -26.65 -5.30
CA GLU A 97 22.53 -25.46 -4.48
C GLU A 97 21.50 -24.40 -4.86
N GLN A 98 20.69 -24.03 -3.88
CA GLN A 98 19.68 -22.97 -4.01
C GLN A 98 20.37 -21.60 -4.00
N GLU A 99 19.76 -20.62 -4.67
CA GLU A 99 20.30 -19.26 -4.73
C GLU A 99 19.33 -18.27 -4.08
N PHE A 100 19.66 -17.81 -2.86
CA PHE A 100 18.93 -16.80 -2.14
C PHE A 100 19.85 -15.64 -1.72
N GLY A 101 19.42 -14.41 -1.99
CA GLY A 101 20.16 -13.22 -1.62
C GLY A 101 20.93 -12.60 -2.77
N LYS A 102 22.03 -11.89 -2.44
CA LYS A 102 22.85 -11.17 -3.43
C LYS A 102 23.76 -12.11 -4.19
N ALA A 103 23.77 -11.99 -5.52
CA ALA A 103 24.71 -12.65 -6.41
C ALA A 103 25.33 -11.65 -7.39
N VAL A 104 26.51 -11.96 -7.90
CA VAL A 104 27.15 -11.13 -8.94
C VAL A 104 26.67 -11.62 -10.31
N LEU A 105 25.97 -10.75 -11.03
CA LEU A 105 25.64 -10.92 -12.43
C LEU A 105 26.87 -10.58 -13.27
N GLU A 106 27.21 -11.43 -14.23
CA GLU A 106 28.24 -11.16 -15.25
C GLU A 106 27.60 -11.24 -16.65
N ILE A 107 27.49 -10.10 -17.33
CA ILE A 107 27.01 -10.02 -18.71
C ILE A 107 28.07 -10.63 -19.62
N THR A 108 27.69 -11.61 -20.44
CA THR A 108 28.57 -12.36 -21.32
C THR A 108 28.33 -12.08 -22.80
N GLN A 109 27.17 -11.47 -23.12
CA GLN A 109 26.79 -11.13 -24.48
C GLN A 109 26.01 -9.82 -24.49
N ASP A 110 26.24 -8.98 -25.50
CA ASP A 110 25.52 -7.74 -25.72
C ASP A 110 24.04 -8.01 -26.01
N SER A 111 23.19 -7.21 -25.41
CA SER A 111 21.75 -7.24 -25.67
C SER A 111 21.15 -5.87 -25.38
N VAL A 112 20.09 -5.54 -26.10
CA VAL A 112 19.37 -4.27 -25.95
C VAL A 112 18.82 -4.06 -24.52
N ILE A 113 18.47 -5.13 -23.79
CA ILE A 113 18.02 -5.00 -22.40
C ILE A 113 19.14 -4.60 -21.43
N PHE A 114 20.39 -4.77 -21.82
CA PHE A 114 21.57 -4.42 -21.04
C PHE A 114 22.24 -3.11 -21.48
N GLU A 115 21.60 -2.34 -22.35
CA GLU A 115 22.17 -1.07 -22.79
C GLU A 115 22.37 -0.10 -21.61
N GLY A 116 23.63 0.35 -21.42
CA GLY A 116 24.01 1.20 -20.30
C GLY A 116 24.05 0.52 -18.93
N VAL A 117 23.97 -0.80 -18.88
CA VAL A 117 24.11 -1.62 -17.66
C VAL A 117 25.58 -2.03 -17.49
N LYS A 118 26.07 -2.02 -16.25
CA LYS A 118 27.44 -2.46 -15.94
C LYS A 118 27.63 -3.96 -16.25
N ILE A 119 28.79 -4.32 -16.82
CA ILE A 119 29.11 -5.72 -17.14
C ILE A 119 29.04 -6.64 -15.92
N LYS A 120 29.39 -6.11 -14.73
CA LYS A 120 29.24 -6.80 -13.45
C LYS A 120 28.45 -5.91 -12.49
N SER A 121 27.40 -6.46 -11.90
CA SER A 121 26.54 -5.78 -10.92
C SER A 121 25.95 -6.77 -9.92
N LEU A 122 25.48 -6.28 -8.76
CA LEU A 122 24.77 -7.11 -7.81
C LEU A 122 23.31 -7.25 -8.22
N VAL A 123 22.80 -8.49 -8.15
CA VAL A 123 21.40 -8.84 -8.39
C VAL A 123 20.85 -9.67 -7.24
N TRP A 124 19.53 -9.67 -7.08
CA TRP A 124 18.84 -10.46 -6.06
C TRP A 124 18.31 -11.76 -6.64
N MET A 125 18.76 -12.87 -6.07
CA MET A 125 18.30 -14.21 -6.38
C MET A 125 17.31 -14.70 -5.33
N SER A 126 16.29 -15.45 -5.76
CA SER A 126 15.31 -16.08 -4.89
C SER A 126 14.68 -17.28 -5.61
N HIS A 127 15.44 -18.35 -5.81
CA HIS A 127 14.97 -19.52 -6.54
C HIS A 127 15.58 -20.84 -6.05
N MET A 128 14.79 -21.91 -6.17
CA MET A 128 15.19 -23.30 -5.91
C MET A 128 15.46 -24.07 -7.22
N ASP A 129 14.79 -23.68 -8.30
CA ASP A 129 14.92 -24.28 -9.62
C ASP A 129 15.77 -23.40 -10.53
N LYS A 130 16.49 -24.01 -11.46
CA LYS A 130 17.30 -23.31 -12.45
C LYS A 130 17.16 -23.91 -13.84
N VAL A 131 17.46 -23.12 -14.84
CA VAL A 131 17.57 -23.57 -16.24
C VAL A 131 18.83 -24.40 -16.41
N ILE A 132 18.66 -25.63 -16.91
CA ILE A 132 19.74 -26.59 -17.16
C ILE A 132 20.12 -26.60 -18.65
N GLU A 133 19.10 -26.64 -19.54
CA GLU A 133 19.28 -26.62 -20.99
C GLU A 133 18.37 -25.56 -21.62
N LEU A 134 18.96 -24.76 -22.49
CA LEU A 134 18.21 -23.76 -23.23
C LEU A 134 17.40 -24.39 -24.36
N PRO A 135 16.20 -23.87 -24.63
CA PRO A 135 15.45 -24.25 -25.84
C PRO A 135 16.22 -23.84 -27.11
N LYS A 136 15.95 -24.54 -28.22
CA LYS A 136 16.55 -24.18 -29.51
C LYS A 136 16.27 -22.73 -29.89
N GLY A 137 17.32 -22.02 -30.26
CA GLY A 137 17.25 -20.61 -30.69
C GLY A 137 17.40 -19.58 -29.55
N PHE A 138 17.45 -20.03 -28.31
CA PHE A 138 17.77 -19.12 -27.18
C PHE A 138 19.28 -19.01 -26.97
N THR A 139 19.73 -17.84 -26.59
CA THR A 139 21.12 -17.54 -26.25
C THR A 139 21.23 -17.06 -24.81
N THR A 140 22.37 -17.37 -24.17
CA THR A 140 22.69 -16.87 -22.83
C THR A 140 23.30 -15.48 -22.94
N LEU A 141 22.71 -14.53 -22.20
CA LEU A 141 23.17 -13.14 -22.13
C LEU A 141 24.06 -12.88 -20.92
N ALA A 142 23.76 -13.55 -19.79
CA ALA A 142 24.48 -13.36 -18.54
C ALA A 142 24.48 -14.62 -17.68
N LYS A 143 25.43 -14.70 -16.75
CA LYS A 143 25.60 -15.80 -15.79
C LYS A 143 25.78 -15.26 -14.37
N SER A 144 25.57 -16.12 -13.38
CA SER A 144 25.99 -15.95 -11.99
C SER A 144 26.86 -17.14 -11.57
N PRO A 145 27.49 -17.14 -10.39
CA PRO A 145 28.29 -18.28 -9.94
C PRO A 145 27.54 -19.62 -9.95
N ASN A 146 26.23 -19.63 -9.65
CA ASN A 146 25.44 -20.86 -9.53
C ASN A 146 24.39 -21.02 -10.65
N SER A 147 24.18 -20.00 -11.50
CA SER A 147 23.23 -20.05 -12.61
C SER A 147 23.90 -19.69 -13.92
N PRO A 148 24.22 -20.71 -14.78
CA PRO A 148 24.90 -20.49 -16.06
C PRO A 148 24.04 -19.70 -17.06
N HIS A 149 22.72 -19.74 -16.94
CA HIS A 149 21.74 -19.05 -17.78
C HIS A 149 20.95 -18.05 -16.96
N CYS A 150 21.63 -17.01 -16.45
CA CYS A 150 21.02 -16.02 -15.56
C CYS A 150 20.14 -15.01 -16.31
N ALA A 151 20.47 -14.78 -17.59
CA ALA A 151 19.65 -14.02 -18.53
C ALA A 151 19.72 -14.67 -19.90
N ILE A 152 18.59 -14.71 -20.64
CA ILE A 152 18.46 -15.36 -21.94
C ILE A 152 17.63 -14.51 -22.90
N GLU A 153 17.83 -14.71 -24.21
CA GLU A 153 16.95 -14.09 -25.23
C GLU A 153 16.75 -15.00 -26.45
N ASN A 154 15.59 -14.78 -27.11
CA ASN A 154 15.32 -15.29 -28.46
C ASN A 154 14.38 -14.28 -29.16
N GLY A 155 14.94 -13.43 -29.98
CA GLY A 155 14.19 -12.38 -30.69
C GLY A 155 13.48 -11.41 -29.75
N LYS A 156 12.15 -11.51 -29.61
CA LYS A 156 11.34 -10.67 -28.73
C LYS A 156 11.08 -11.26 -27.35
N ILE A 157 11.67 -12.42 -27.05
CA ILE A 157 11.47 -13.15 -25.81
C ILE A 157 12.75 -13.07 -24.98
N PHE A 158 12.60 -12.58 -23.74
CA PHE A 158 13.68 -12.40 -22.79
C PHE A 158 13.37 -13.13 -21.49
N GLY A 159 14.40 -13.59 -20.80
CA GLY A 159 14.25 -14.19 -19.48
C GLY A 159 15.35 -13.75 -18.53
N LEU A 160 14.99 -13.50 -17.27
CA LEU A 160 15.88 -13.15 -16.17
C LEU A 160 15.61 -14.10 -15.00
N GLN A 161 16.65 -14.80 -14.52
CA GLN A 161 16.51 -15.67 -13.35
C GLN A 161 16.44 -14.88 -12.04
N PHE A 162 17.08 -13.72 -12.00
CA PHE A 162 17.07 -12.81 -10.86
C PHE A 162 15.86 -11.86 -10.88
N HIS A 163 15.65 -11.16 -9.78
CA HIS A 163 14.59 -10.17 -9.59
C HIS A 163 15.10 -8.75 -9.86
N PRO A 164 14.90 -8.17 -11.06
CA PRO A 164 15.32 -6.82 -11.38
C PRO A 164 14.49 -5.75 -10.65
N GLU A 165 13.28 -6.09 -10.19
CA GLU A 165 12.32 -5.19 -9.56
C GLU A 165 12.70 -4.79 -8.13
N VAL A 166 13.52 -5.58 -7.43
CA VAL A 166 13.88 -5.30 -6.04
C VAL A 166 15.07 -4.33 -5.94
N ILE A 167 15.12 -3.55 -4.86
CA ILE A 167 16.14 -2.50 -4.68
C ILE A 167 17.58 -3.07 -4.57
N GLN A 168 17.71 -4.34 -4.18
CA GLN A 168 18.99 -5.01 -4.06
C GLN A 168 19.62 -5.37 -5.42
N SER A 169 18.85 -5.32 -6.51
CA SER A 169 19.34 -5.44 -7.89
C SER A 169 19.75 -4.06 -8.40
N GLU A 170 21.06 -3.75 -8.33
CA GLU A 170 21.60 -2.40 -8.55
C GLU A 170 21.19 -1.78 -9.89
N GLU A 171 21.23 -2.56 -10.97
CA GLU A 171 20.89 -2.09 -12.33
C GLU A 171 19.50 -2.60 -12.78
N GLY A 172 18.73 -3.22 -11.87
CA GLY A 172 17.46 -3.88 -12.21
C GLY A 172 16.42 -2.93 -12.81
N GLY A 173 16.31 -1.72 -12.25
CA GLY A 173 15.41 -0.68 -12.80
C GLY A 173 15.77 -0.29 -14.23
N LYS A 174 17.08 -0.20 -14.56
CA LYS A 174 17.55 0.12 -15.91
C LYS A 174 17.21 -0.99 -16.91
N ILE A 175 17.34 -2.24 -16.50
CA ILE A 175 17.00 -3.41 -17.34
C ILE A 175 15.50 -3.41 -17.66
N LEU A 176 14.62 -3.16 -16.67
CA LEU A 176 13.18 -3.06 -16.88
C LEU A 176 12.81 -1.87 -17.78
N GLU A 177 13.47 -0.72 -17.59
CA GLU A 177 13.30 0.46 -18.41
C GLU A 177 13.70 0.18 -19.87
N ASN A 178 14.87 -0.45 -20.10
CA ASN A 178 15.33 -0.82 -21.45
C ASN A 178 14.34 -1.79 -22.13
N PHE A 179 13.86 -2.81 -21.44
CA PHE A 179 12.83 -3.70 -21.98
C PHE A 179 11.61 -2.91 -22.44
N ALA A 180 11.10 -2.01 -21.60
CA ALA A 180 9.88 -1.27 -21.91
C ALA A 180 10.09 -0.21 -23.03
N LEU A 181 11.21 0.52 -23.01
CA LEU A 181 11.45 1.61 -23.97
C LEU A 181 12.03 1.09 -25.28
N LEU A 182 13.11 0.30 -25.21
CA LEU A 182 13.90 -0.08 -26.36
C LEU A 182 13.35 -1.32 -27.09
N VAL A 183 12.80 -2.28 -26.33
CA VAL A 183 12.24 -3.51 -26.90
C VAL A 183 10.76 -3.33 -27.23
N CYS A 184 9.96 -2.80 -26.28
CA CYS A 184 8.50 -2.67 -26.44
C CYS A 184 8.08 -1.34 -27.11
N GLY A 185 8.98 -0.37 -27.26
CA GLY A 185 8.66 0.95 -27.82
C GLY A 185 7.61 1.72 -27.00
N CYS A 186 7.65 1.56 -25.68
CA CYS A 186 6.82 2.37 -24.78
C CYS A 186 7.33 3.82 -24.73
N GLU A 187 6.46 4.71 -24.30
CA GLU A 187 6.79 6.13 -24.09
C GLU A 187 6.64 6.46 -22.60
N LYS A 188 7.41 7.44 -22.11
CA LYS A 188 7.29 7.95 -20.74
C LYS A 188 6.11 8.90 -20.63
N THR A 189 4.91 8.36 -20.53
CA THR A 189 3.65 9.11 -20.46
C THR A 189 2.98 9.03 -19.10
N TRP A 190 3.53 8.23 -18.17
CA TRP A 190 3.01 8.09 -16.83
C TRP A 190 3.60 9.16 -15.92
N GLY A 191 2.74 10.03 -15.39
CA GLY A 191 3.10 11.09 -14.45
C GLY A 191 1.85 11.69 -13.81
N MET A 192 1.98 12.16 -12.56
CA MET A 192 0.82 12.57 -11.76
C MET A 192 0.10 13.80 -12.30
N GLN A 193 0.79 14.70 -13.00
CA GLN A 193 0.16 15.84 -13.66
C GLN A 193 -0.78 15.37 -14.78
N HIS A 194 -0.32 14.49 -15.66
CA HIS A 194 -1.16 13.92 -16.73
C HIS A 194 -2.29 13.06 -16.17
N PHE A 195 -2.01 12.28 -15.13
CA PHE A 195 -3.02 11.49 -14.42
C PHE A 195 -4.12 12.40 -13.87
N ALA A 196 -3.77 13.49 -13.17
CA ALA A 196 -4.73 14.43 -12.61
C ALA A 196 -5.65 15.01 -13.70
N GLN A 197 -5.08 15.47 -14.81
CA GLN A 197 -5.85 16.06 -15.92
C GLN A 197 -6.81 15.03 -16.54
N ARG A 198 -6.32 13.84 -16.85
CA ARG A 198 -7.12 12.74 -17.41
C ARG A 198 -8.25 12.33 -16.46
N GLU A 199 -7.94 12.16 -15.21
CA GLU A 199 -8.89 11.68 -14.21
C GLU A 199 -9.96 12.74 -13.89
N ILE A 200 -9.60 14.02 -13.80
CA ILE A 200 -10.56 15.11 -13.64
C ILE A 200 -11.53 15.15 -14.83
N ALA A 201 -11.03 15.03 -16.07
CA ALA A 201 -11.88 15.00 -17.27
C ALA A 201 -12.83 13.79 -17.27
N ARG A 202 -12.31 12.60 -16.94
CA ARG A 202 -13.09 11.35 -16.82
C ARG A 202 -14.18 11.45 -15.76
N LEU A 203 -13.84 12.00 -14.59
CA LEU A 203 -14.80 12.19 -13.49
C LEU A 203 -15.88 13.19 -13.86
N LYS A 204 -15.52 14.29 -14.51
CA LYS A 204 -16.47 15.31 -14.98
C LYS A 204 -17.47 14.73 -15.98
N GLU A 205 -17.00 13.94 -16.94
CA GLU A 205 -17.85 13.26 -17.91
C GLU A 205 -18.77 12.22 -17.25
N LYS A 206 -18.19 11.34 -16.40
CA LYS A 206 -18.93 10.25 -15.76
C LYS A 206 -19.99 10.72 -14.77
N ILE A 207 -19.71 11.78 -14.03
CA ILE A 207 -20.59 12.30 -12.96
C ILE A 207 -21.60 13.30 -13.52
N ALA A 208 -21.19 14.07 -14.51
CA ALA A 208 -21.99 15.17 -15.09
C ALA A 208 -22.54 16.12 -14.00
N ASN A 209 -23.85 16.20 -13.83
CA ASN A 209 -24.53 17.06 -12.85
C ASN A 209 -24.95 16.33 -11.57
N ALA A 210 -24.60 15.05 -11.41
CA ALA A 210 -24.97 14.27 -10.25
C ALA A 210 -24.14 14.66 -9.01
N LYS A 211 -24.70 14.39 -7.80
CA LYS A 211 -24.00 14.58 -6.54
C LYS A 211 -23.20 13.36 -6.15
N VAL A 212 -22.01 13.60 -5.60
CA VAL A 212 -21.09 12.59 -5.10
C VAL A 212 -20.92 12.75 -3.60
N LEU A 213 -21.15 11.69 -2.85
CA LEU A 213 -20.85 11.62 -1.43
C LEU A 213 -19.43 11.06 -1.24
N CYS A 214 -18.61 11.75 -0.46
CA CYS A 214 -17.23 11.35 -0.17
C CYS A 214 -16.99 11.28 1.33
N ALA A 215 -16.70 10.09 1.86
CA ALA A 215 -16.27 9.92 3.23
C ALA A 215 -14.81 10.35 3.39
N VAL A 216 -14.58 11.36 4.21
CA VAL A 216 -13.25 11.88 4.55
C VAL A 216 -12.84 11.28 5.89
N SER A 217 -11.88 10.37 5.89
CA SER A 217 -11.34 9.77 7.12
C SER A 217 -10.30 10.65 7.83
N GLY A 218 -9.93 11.79 7.21
CA GLY A 218 -8.77 12.58 7.63
C GLY A 218 -7.43 11.99 7.16
N GLY A 219 -7.43 10.87 6.44
CA GLY A 219 -6.25 10.28 5.80
C GLY A 219 -5.88 10.97 4.49
N VAL A 220 -4.65 10.71 4.01
CA VAL A 220 -4.14 11.26 2.75
C VAL A 220 -5.03 10.89 1.58
N ASP A 221 -5.37 9.60 1.44
CA ASP A 221 -6.06 9.06 0.28
C ASP A 221 -7.45 9.67 0.11
N SER A 222 -8.25 9.73 1.20
CA SER A 222 -9.58 10.35 1.18
C SER A 222 -9.53 11.87 0.89
N THR A 223 -8.48 12.55 1.33
CA THR A 223 -8.28 13.98 1.05
C THR A 223 -7.92 14.20 -0.42
N VAL A 224 -7.06 13.37 -1.00
CA VAL A 224 -6.72 13.42 -2.43
C VAL A 224 -7.94 13.13 -3.30
N VAL A 225 -8.76 12.13 -2.94
CA VAL A 225 -10.05 11.85 -3.61
C VAL A 225 -10.97 13.05 -3.56
N ALA A 226 -11.19 13.64 -2.39
CA ALA A 226 -12.05 14.81 -2.24
C ALA A 226 -11.54 16.00 -3.07
N THR A 227 -10.22 16.21 -3.12
CA THR A 227 -9.59 17.28 -3.90
C THR A 227 -9.77 17.07 -5.42
N LEU A 228 -9.56 15.84 -5.90
CA LEU A 228 -9.81 15.48 -7.32
C LEU A 228 -11.27 15.72 -7.70
N LEU A 229 -12.19 15.22 -6.88
CA LEU A 229 -13.62 15.36 -7.11
C LEU A 229 -14.04 16.83 -7.08
N HIS A 230 -13.57 17.61 -6.11
CA HIS A 230 -13.90 19.03 -6.06
C HIS A 230 -13.42 19.79 -7.31
N ARG A 231 -12.23 19.47 -7.82
CA ARG A 231 -11.75 20.05 -9.10
C ARG A 231 -12.59 19.62 -10.32
N ALA A 232 -13.15 18.41 -10.28
CA ALA A 232 -13.96 17.87 -11.37
C ALA A 232 -15.39 18.39 -11.37
N ILE A 233 -16.05 18.45 -10.20
CA ILE A 233 -17.50 18.66 -10.07
C ILE A 233 -17.90 19.81 -9.12
N GLY A 234 -16.94 20.49 -8.50
CA GLY A 234 -17.20 21.64 -7.62
C GLY A 234 -18.18 21.32 -6.49
N ASP A 235 -19.23 22.11 -6.38
CA ASP A 235 -20.26 22.05 -5.32
C ASP A 235 -21.14 20.78 -5.36
N ASN A 236 -21.03 19.96 -6.39
CA ASN A 236 -21.68 18.66 -6.43
C ASN A 236 -20.98 17.60 -5.55
N LEU A 237 -19.80 17.91 -4.99
CA LEU A 237 -19.14 17.12 -3.98
C LEU A 237 -19.74 17.38 -2.60
N ILE A 238 -20.12 16.32 -1.90
CA ILE A 238 -20.54 16.32 -0.49
C ILE A 238 -19.45 15.60 0.30
N ALA A 239 -18.45 16.34 0.80
CA ALA A 239 -17.41 15.79 1.66
C ALA A 239 -17.88 15.73 3.11
N VAL A 240 -17.80 14.56 3.74
CA VAL A 240 -18.27 14.30 5.11
C VAL A 240 -17.14 13.73 5.96
N PHE A 241 -16.84 14.41 7.06
CA PHE A 241 -15.90 13.98 8.09
C PHE A 241 -16.63 13.65 9.39
N VAL A 242 -16.39 12.48 9.97
CA VAL A 242 -17.03 12.03 11.22
C VAL A 242 -16.03 12.13 12.36
N ASP A 243 -16.31 12.99 13.34
CA ASP A 243 -15.61 13.03 14.62
C ASP A 243 -16.22 11.98 15.56
N HIS A 244 -15.59 10.82 15.63
CA HIS A 244 -16.02 9.68 16.44
C HIS A 244 -15.45 9.69 17.87
N GLY A 245 -14.73 10.74 18.27
CA GLY A 245 -14.13 10.86 19.60
C GLY A 245 -12.87 10.03 19.86
N LEU A 246 -12.44 9.23 18.89
CA LEU A 246 -11.24 8.37 18.98
C LEU A 246 -10.10 8.91 18.09
N LEU A 247 -10.13 10.19 17.76
CA LEU A 247 -9.12 10.87 16.93
C LEU A 247 -7.89 11.23 17.77
N ARG A 248 -6.75 11.47 17.11
CA ARG A 248 -5.58 12.10 17.74
C ARG A 248 -5.95 13.51 18.25
N LYS A 249 -5.15 14.01 19.18
CA LYS A 249 -5.27 15.41 19.63
C LYS A 249 -5.16 16.37 18.45
N ASN A 250 -6.09 17.32 18.36
CA ASN A 250 -6.17 18.34 17.30
C ASN A 250 -6.35 17.79 15.86
N GLU A 251 -6.76 16.53 15.70
CA GLU A 251 -6.94 15.95 14.37
C GLU A 251 -8.11 16.58 13.60
N LYS A 252 -9.23 16.81 14.29
CA LYS A 252 -10.41 17.44 13.69
C LYS A 252 -10.09 18.84 13.16
N GLU A 253 -9.48 19.67 13.98
CA GLU A 253 -9.07 21.04 13.64
C GLU A 253 -8.11 21.04 12.46
N ARG A 254 -7.18 20.09 12.45
CA ARG A 254 -6.22 19.92 11.36
C ARG A 254 -6.89 19.56 10.04
N VAL A 255 -7.83 18.61 10.05
CA VAL A 255 -8.58 18.23 8.84
C VAL A 255 -9.41 19.40 8.33
N GLN A 256 -10.11 20.12 9.23
CA GLN A 256 -10.90 21.30 8.88
C GLN A 256 -10.03 22.41 8.26
N ALA A 257 -8.82 22.66 8.82
CA ALA A 257 -7.90 23.66 8.30
C ALA A 257 -7.46 23.32 6.87
N ILE A 258 -7.09 22.05 6.60
CA ILE A 258 -6.67 21.61 5.26
C ILE A 258 -7.79 21.76 4.24
N PHE A 259 -9.01 21.35 4.58
CA PHE A 259 -10.15 21.49 3.67
C PHE A 259 -10.49 22.95 3.41
N LYS A 260 -10.32 23.81 4.41
CA LYS A 260 -10.44 25.27 4.25
C LYS A 260 -9.38 25.83 3.30
N ASP A 261 -8.11 25.44 3.45
CA ASP A 261 -7.01 25.87 2.58
C ASP A 261 -7.21 25.41 1.14
N LEU A 262 -7.76 24.21 0.94
CA LEU A 262 -8.12 23.66 -0.37
C LEU A 262 -9.43 24.24 -0.91
N GLN A 263 -10.12 25.09 -0.15
CA GLN A 263 -11.44 25.69 -0.49
C GLN A 263 -12.52 24.62 -0.75
N ILE A 264 -12.45 23.48 -0.07
CA ILE A 264 -13.43 22.39 -0.19
C ILE A 264 -14.39 22.45 1.00
N PRO A 265 -15.71 22.60 0.78
CA PRO A 265 -16.71 22.54 1.85
C PRO A 265 -16.68 21.18 2.54
N LEU A 266 -16.48 21.16 3.87
CA LEU A 266 -16.41 19.94 4.67
C LEU A 266 -17.57 19.91 5.66
N ASN A 267 -18.44 18.89 5.55
CA ASN A 267 -19.47 18.62 6.55
C ASN A 267 -18.87 17.80 7.68
N THR A 268 -18.72 18.40 8.85
CA THR A 268 -18.22 17.72 10.05
C THR A 268 -19.37 17.26 10.91
N ILE A 269 -19.42 15.96 11.22
CA ILE A 269 -20.43 15.33 12.07
C ILE A 269 -19.79 15.04 13.44
N ASP A 270 -20.34 15.59 14.52
CA ASP A 270 -19.98 15.17 15.86
C ASP A 270 -20.80 13.92 16.24
N ALA A 271 -20.12 12.79 16.36
CA ALA A 271 -20.70 11.50 16.69
C ALA A 271 -20.06 10.85 17.93
N LYS A 272 -19.27 11.61 18.71
CA LYS A 272 -18.52 11.12 19.87
C LYS A 272 -19.37 10.30 20.82
N GLU A 273 -20.49 10.86 21.26
CA GLU A 273 -21.39 10.19 22.21
C GLU A 273 -21.93 8.87 21.68
N VAL A 274 -22.25 8.81 20.37
CA VAL A 274 -22.78 7.60 19.72
C VAL A 274 -21.73 6.49 19.74
N PHE A 275 -20.49 6.79 19.36
CA PHE A 275 -19.41 5.80 19.36
C PHE A 275 -19.04 5.37 20.77
N LEU A 276 -18.83 6.31 21.69
CA LEU A 276 -18.40 6.00 23.06
C LEU A 276 -19.46 5.22 23.86
N SER A 277 -20.74 5.52 23.64
CA SER A 277 -21.82 4.76 24.30
C SER A 277 -21.87 3.31 23.87
N LYS A 278 -21.65 3.02 22.56
CA LYS A 278 -21.62 1.66 22.03
C LYS A 278 -20.35 0.87 22.42
N LEU A 279 -19.25 1.59 22.68
CA LEU A 279 -17.98 0.97 23.09
C LEU A 279 -17.85 0.76 24.59
N LYS A 280 -18.82 1.24 25.38
CA LYS A 280 -18.80 1.09 26.84
C LYS A 280 -18.81 -0.40 27.24
N GLY A 281 -17.86 -0.83 28.08
CA GLY A 281 -17.72 -2.22 28.52
C GLY A 281 -17.10 -3.16 27.47
N VAL A 282 -16.68 -2.65 26.30
CA VAL A 282 -16.06 -3.46 25.25
C VAL A 282 -14.54 -3.45 25.39
N SER A 283 -13.95 -4.62 25.56
CA SER A 283 -12.50 -4.80 25.72
C SER A 283 -11.86 -5.65 24.61
N GLU A 284 -12.64 -6.45 23.88
CA GLU A 284 -12.15 -7.37 22.87
C GLU A 284 -11.87 -6.61 21.56
N PRO A 285 -10.66 -6.75 20.95
CA PRO A 285 -10.23 -5.93 19.82
C PRO A 285 -11.10 -6.04 18.56
N GLU A 286 -11.47 -7.25 18.17
CA GLU A 286 -12.29 -7.46 16.97
C GLU A 286 -13.71 -6.94 17.17
N LEU A 287 -14.25 -7.03 18.40
CA LEU A 287 -15.55 -6.46 18.71
C LEU A 287 -15.52 -4.92 18.67
N LYS A 288 -14.42 -4.29 19.17
CA LYS A 288 -14.21 -2.83 19.02
C LYS A 288 -14.25 -2.43 17.54
N ARG A 289 -13.47 -3.13 16.69
CA ARG A 289 -13.41 -2.87 15.24
C ARG A 289 -14.77 -2.99 14.58
N LYS A 290 -15.50 -4.05 14.89
CA LYS A 290 -16.85 -4.30 14.36
C LYS A 290 -17.82 -3.20 14.74
N ILE A 291 -17.93 -2.87 16.03
CA ILE A 291 -18.83 -1.82 16.53
C ILE A 291 -18.52 -0.47 15.89
N ILE A 292 -17.23 -0.12 15.79
CA ILE A 292 -16.79 1.13 15.17
C ILE A 292 -17.20 1.15 13.69
N GLY A 293 -16.93 0.08 12.95
CA GLY A 293 -17.30 -0.03 11.53
C GLY A 293 -18.80 0.10 11.30
N GLU A 294 -19.62 -0.64 12.05
CA GLU A 294 -21.10 -0.57 11.98
C GLU A 294 -21.61 0.83 12.34
N THR A 295 -21.04 1.45 13.37
CA THR A 295 -21.45 2.81 13.78
C THR A 295 -21.08 3.87 12.74
N PHE A 296 -19.93 3.74 12.07
CA PHE A 296 -19.59 4.60 10.94
C PHE A 296 -20.63 4.51 9.83
N ILE A 297 -21.06 3.29 9.47
CA ILE A 297 -22.07 3.08 8.43
C ILE A 297 -23.38 3.75 8.83
N GLU A 298 -23.85 3.55 10.05
CA GLU A 298 -25.11 4.16 10.55
C GLU A 298 -25.07 5.70 10.53
N VAL A 299 -23.98 6.29 11.03
CA VAL A 299 -23.81 7.75 11.06
C VAL A 299 -23.75 8.32 9.64
N PHE A 300 -23.00 7.64 8.77
CA PHE A 300 -22.85 8.04 7.38
C PHE A 300 -24.15 7.90 6.60
N GLU A 301 -24.92 6.84 6.84
CA GLU A 301 -26.24 6.59 6.27
C GLU A 301 -27.23 7.72 6.64
N LYS A 302 -27.27 8.09 7.92
CA LYS A 302 -28.13 9.17 8.41
C LYS A 302 -27.81 10.50 7.72
N GLU A 303 -26.54 10.81 7.53
CA GLU A 303 -26.13 12.02 6.85
C GLU A 303 -26.40 11.97 5.35
N ALA A 304 -26.17 10.81 4.71
CA ALA A 304 -26.49 10.59 3.31
C ALA A 304 -27.99 10.81 3.04
N LYS A 305 -28.89 10.28 3.89
CA LYS A 305 -30.34 10.51 3.79
C LYS A 305 -30.69 12.01 3.87
N LYS A 306 -30.10 12.73 4.81
CA LYS A 306 -30.32 14.16 4.99
C LYS A 306 -29.90 14.97 3.75
N HIS A 307 -28.78 14.61 3.12
CA HIS A 307 -28.33 15.25 1.90
C HIS A 307 -29.13 14.81 0.66
N HIS A 308 -29.55 13.54 0.61
CA HIS A 308 -30.37 13.00 -0.49
C HIS A 308 -31.72 13.74 -0.60
N LEU A 309 -32.33 14.14 0.52
CA LEU A 309 -33.54 14.94 0.55
C LEU A 309 -33.36 16.35 -0.08
N LYS A 310 -32.12 16.85 -0.15
CA LYS A 310 -31.75 18.13 -0.78
C LYS A 310 -31.29 18.01 -2.24
N GLY A 311 -31.32 16.80 -2.81
CA GLY A 311 -30.93 16.48 -4.18
C GLY A 311 -30.34 15.07 -4.26
N LYS A 312 -30.72 14.32 -5.30
CA LYS A 312 -30.35 12.90 -5.43
C LYS A 312 -28.83 12.71 -5.46
N ILE A 313 -28.32 11.95 -4.50
CA ILE A 313 -26.94 11.45 -4.52
C ILE A 313 -26.91 10.17 -5.37
N GLU A 314 -26.04 10.10 -6.36
CA GLU A 314 -25.94 8.95 -7.25
C GLU A 314 -24.63 8.17 -7.06
N PHE A 315 -23.61 8.81 -6.49
CA PHE A 315 -22.29 8.22 -6.39
C PHE A 315 -21.73 8.27 -4.96
N LEU A 316 -21.00 7.21 -4.60
CA LEU A 316 -20.16 7.14 -3.40
C LEU A 316 -18.69 7.08 -3.82
N ALA A 317 -17.87 7.99 -3.30
CA ALA A 317 -16.45 8.02 -3.57
C ALA A 317 -15.64 7.30 -2.49
N GLN A 318 -14.68 6.51 -2.92
CA GLN A 318 -13.74 5.77 -2.05
C GLN A 318 -12.29 6.00 -2.47
N GLY A 319 -11.39 5.98 -1.48
CA GLY A 319 -9.94 6.10 -1.66
C GLY A 319 -9.23 4.77 -1.86
N THR A 320 -9.85 3.83 -2.57
CA THR A 320 -9.25 2.52 -2.91
C THR A 320 -7.98 2.74 -3.71
N LEU A 321 -6.89 2.10 -3.31
CA LEU A 321 -5.60 2.12 -3.99
C LEU A 321 -5.37 0.84 -4.81
N TYR A 322 -4.37 0.86 -5.69
CA TYR A 322 -4.07 -0.27 -6.56
C TYR A 322 -3.72 -1.57 -5.81
N PRO A 323 -2.93 -1.55 -4.71
CA PRO A 323 -2.71 -2.75 -3.89
C PRO A 323 -4.01 -3.37 -3.35
N ASP A 324 -4.98 -2.55 -2.92
CA ASP A 324 -6.27 -3.05 -2.41
C ASP A 324 -7.05 -3.82 -3.51
N VAL A 325 -6.93 -3.36 -4.76
CA VAL A 325 -7.54 -4.01 -5.93
C VAL A 325 -6.90 -5.36 -6.20
N ILE A 326 -5.57 -5.44 -6.18
CA ILE A 326 -4.83 -6.68 -6.47
C ILE A 326 -5.10 -7.72 -5.36
N GLU A 327 -5.09 -7.32 -4.10
CA GLU A 327 -5.41 -8.21 -2.97
C GLU A 327 -6.84 -8.75 -3.02
N SER A 328 -7.77 -8.03 -3.62
CA SER A 328 -9.16 -8.46 -3.79
C SER A 328 -9.34 -9.49 -4.91
N VAL A 329 -8.44 -9.49 -5.91
CA VAL A 329 -8.40 -10.49 -6.99
C VAL A 329 -7.45 -11.61 -6.57
N SER A 330 -7.96 -12.61 -5.84
CA SER A 330 -7.16 -13.73 -5.36
C SER A 330 -6.42 -14.43 -6.51
N VAL A 331 -5.09 -14.47 -6.46
CA VAL A 331 -4.21 -15.25 -7.36
C VAL A 331 -4.40 -16.78 -7.19
N LYS A 332 -5.04 -17.20 -6.12
CA LYS A 332 -5.25 -18.62 -5.76
C LYS A 332 -6.54 -19.22 -6.33
N GLY A 333 -6.94 -18.91 -7.58
CA GLY A 333 -8.09 -19.58 -8.22
C GLY A 333 -9.43 -19.37 -7.49
N PRO A 334 -10.49 -20.15 -7.77
CA PRO A 334 -11.85 -19.93 -7.25
C PRO A 334 -12.03 -20.22 -5.74
N SER A 335 -10.97 -20.36 -4.97
CA SER A 335 -11.04 -20.58 -3.53
C SER A 335 -11.14 -19.26 -2.76
N LYS A 336 -12.35 -18.95 -2.33
CA LYS A 336 -12.75 -17.97 -1.30
C LYS A 336 -12.06 -16.60 -1.40
N VAL A 337 -12.78 -15.63 -1.93
CA VAL A 337 -12.60 -14.20 -1.70
C VAL A 337 -12.40 -13.98 -0.19
N ILE A 338 -11.14 -13.77 0.25
CA ILE A 338 -10.80 -13.65 1.68
C ILE A 338 -11.07 -12.24 2.20
N LYS A 339 -11.26 -11.25 1.31
CA LYS A 339 -11.67 -9.90 1.70
C LYS A 339 -12.74 -9.38 0.72
N THR A 340 -13.98 -9.43 1.13
CA THR A 340 -14.97 -8.44 0.70
C THR A 340 -14.40 -7.06 1.03
N HIS A 341 -14.40 -6.14 0.07
CA HIS A 341 -13.91 -4.78 0.24
C HIS A 341 -14.31 -4.24 1.61
N HIS A 342 -13.34 -3.92 2.45
CA HIS A 342 -13.54 -3.49 3.84
C HIS A 342 -14.44 -2.24 4.01
N ASN A 343 -14.83 -1.57 2.92
CA ASN A 343 -15.57 -0.31 2.93
C ASN A 343 -16.97 -0.36 2.28
N VAL A 344 -17.42 -1.47 1.68
CA VAL A 344 -18.73 -1.53 0.97
C VAL A 344 -19.60 -2.71 1.43
N GLY A 345 -19.02 -3.70 2.09
CA GLY A 345 -19.77 -4.84 2.62
C GLY A 345 -20.59 -4.47 3.87
N GLY A 346 -21.69 -3.75 3.68
CA GLY A 346 -22.55 -3.34 4.80
C GLY A 346 -23.40 -2.12 4.50
N LEU A 347 -23.28 -1.54 3.31
CA LEU A 347 -24.19 -0.46 2.91
C LEU A 347 -25.61 -1.02 2.74
N PRO A 348 -26.64 -0.35 3.30
CA PRO A 348 -28.02 -0.80 3.16
C PRO A 348 -28.47 -0.83 1.70
N GLU A 349 -29.36 -1.77 1.33
CA GLU A 349 -29.86 -1.96 -0.03
C GLU A 349 -30.46 -0.72 -0.68
N TRP A 350 -31.00 0.23 0.13
CA TRP A 350 -31.55 1.47 -0.38
C TRP A 350 -30.47 2.48 -0.84
N MET A 351 -29.18 2.26 -0.46
CA MET A 351 -28.02 3.00 -0.94
C MET A 351 -27.50 2.42 -2.26
N ASP A 352 -28.31 2.47 -3.30
CA ASP A 352 -27.91 2.06 -4.65
C ASP A 352 -26.98 3.12 -5.29
N PHE A 353 -25.84 3.40 -4.60
CA PHE A 353 -24.84 4.33 -5.09
C PHE A 353 -23.89 3.62 -6.05
N LYS A 354 -23.64 4.27 -7.18
CA LYS A 354 -22.54 3.87 -8.07
C LYS A 354 -21.21 4.23 -7.43
N LEU A 355 -20.29 3.28 -7.38
CA LEU A 355 -18.97 3.49 -6.80
C LEU A 355 -18.07 4.29 -7.74
N ILE A 356 -17.33 5.24 -7.16
CA ILE A 356 -16.27 6.00 -7.81
C ILE A 356 -14.98 5.84 -7.01
N GLU A 357 -13.94 5.32 -7.65
CA GLU A 357 -12.63 5.04 -7.06
C GLU A 357 -11.54 5.74 -7.88
N PRO A 358 -11.29 7.02 -7.65
CA PRO A 358 -10.38 7.80 -8.50
C PRO A 358 -8.91 7.38 -8.38
N LEU A 359 -8.52 6.74 -7.26
CA LEU A 359 -7.13 6.34 -7.00
C LEU A 359 -6.87 4.85 -7.28
N ARG A 360 -7.84 4.13 -7.86
CA ARG A 360 -7.78 2.69 -8.06
C ARG A 360 -6.57 2.19 -8.85
N GLU A 361 -6.01 3.05 -9.70
CA GLU A 361 -4.82 2.76 -10.51
C GLU A 361 -3.51 3.12 -9.80
N LEU A 362 -3.53 3.77 -8.62
CA LEU A 362 -2.35 4.36 -8.00
C LEU A 362 -1.82 3.55 -6.82
N PHE A 363 -0.51 3.47 -6.72
CA PHE A 363 0.18 3.11 -5.48
C PHE A 363 0.11 4.26 -4.47
N LYS A 364 0.41 3.97 -3.20
CA LYS A 364 0.29 4.97 -2.12
C LYS A 364 1.24 6.16 -2.28
N ASP A 365 2.43 5.94 -2.77
CA ASP A 365 3.39 6.99 -3.09
C ASP A 365 2.95 7.83 -4.28
N GLU A 366 2.37 7.22 -5.33
CA GLU A 366 1.76 7.93 -6.45
C GLU A 366 0.57 8.79 -6.00
N ALA A 367 -0.28 8.27 -5.09
CA ALA A 367 -1.37 9.04 -4.51
C ALA A 367 -0.87 10.27 -3.72
N ARG A 368 0.26 10.15 -3.00
CA ARG A 368 0.92 11.29 -2.34
C ARG A 368 1.47 12.31 -3.36
N LEU A 369 2.12 11.84 -4.42
CA LEU A 369 2.61 12.71 -5.49
C LEU A 369 1.43 13.43 -6.19
N LEU A 370 0.34 12.72 -6.45
CA LEU A 370 -0.89 13.31 -6.97
C LEU A 370 -1.44 14.38 -6.01
N GLY A 371 -1.48 14.10 -4.72
CA GLY A 371 -1.89 15.08 -3.71
C GLY A 371 -1.04 16.36 -3.76
N LYS A 372 0.26 16.25 -3.97
CA LYS A 372 1.17 17.38 -4.15
C LYS A 372 0.81 18.20 -5.41
N GLU A 373 0.58 17.53 -6.55
CA GLU A 373 0.12 18.18 -7.80
C GLU A 373 -1.24 18.88 -7.65
N LEU A 374 -2.07 18.36 -6.75
CA LEU A 374 -3.38 18.93 -6.41
C LEU A 374 -3.29 20.05 -5.35
N GLY A 375 -2.11 20.39 -4.84
CA GLY A 375 -1.90 21.47 -3.89
C GLY A 375 -2.17 21.10 -2.44
N VAL A 376 -2.26 19.80 -2.10
CA VAL A 376 -2.30 19.35 -0.71
C VAL A 376 -0.93 19.59 -0.07
N SER A 377 -0.90 20.13 1.14
CA SER A 377 0.36 20.50 1.81
C SER A 377 1.26 19.28 2.07
N GLN A 378 2.56 19.47 1.91
CA GLN A 378 3.57 18.41 2.10
C GLN A 378 3.49 17.79 3.49
N ASP A 379 3.33 18.60 4.54
CA ASP A 379 3.18 18.14 5.93
C ASP A 379 2.01 17.18 6.13
N PHE A 380 0.93 17.38 5.37
CA PHE A 380 -0.21 16.48 5.44
C PHE A 380 0.04 15.20 4.66
N LEU A 381 0.65 15.28 3.48
CA LEU A 381 0.95 14.13 2.63
C LEU A 381 1.94 13.17 3.29
N MET A 382 2.88 13.69 4.09
CA MET A 382 3.91 12.89 4.78
C MET A 382 3.49 12.38 6.16
N ARG A 383 2.22 12.56 6.53
CA ARG A 383 1.73 12.07 7.83
C ARG A 383 1.81 10.54 7.95
N HIS A 384 2.11 10.09 9.17
CA HIS A 384 2.09 8.68 9.50
C HIS A 384 0.69 8.08 9.33
N PRO A 385 0.57 6.79 8.96
CA PRO A 385 -0.71 6.10 8.91
C PRO A 385 -1.45 6.19 10.25
N PHE A 386 -2.77 6.31 10.18
CA PHE A 386 -3.64 6.27 11.34
C PHE A 386 -4.79 5.30 11.05
N PRO A 387 -5.04 4.31 11.92
CA PRO A 387 -6.01 3.26 11.65
C PRO A 387 -7.46 3.78 11.65
N GLY A 388 -8.34 3.13 10.88
CA GLY A 388 -9.76 3.48 10.82
C GLY A 388 -10.45 3.49 12.20
N PRO A 389 -10.21 2.49 13.09
CA PRO A 389 -10.76 2.50 14.45
C PRO A 389 -10.18 3.59 15.36
N GLY A 390 -9.22 4.36 14.90
CA GLY A 390 -8.61 5.44 15.67
C GLY A 390 -7.84 4.95 16.89
N LEU A 391 -7.90 5.70 17.97
CA LEU A 391 -7.25 5.36 19.23
C LEU A 391 -7.84 4.14 19.94
N ALA A 392 -8.99 3.62 19.50
CA ALA A 392 -9.61 2.45 20.11
C ALA A 392 -8.69 1.22 20.13
N VAL A 393 -7.91 1.02 19.05
CA VAL A 393 -6.95 -0.11 18.92
C VAL A 393 -5.58 0.20 19.53
N ARG A 394 -5.46 1.33 20.20
CA ARG A 394 -4.28 1.76 20.97
C ARG A 394 -4.56 1.95 22.45
N ILE A 395 -5.79 1.64 22.90
CA ILE A 395 -6.20 1.54 24.30
C ILE A 395 -6.51 0.08 24.57
N LEU A 396 -5.61 -0.64 25.24
CA LEU A 396 -5.84 -2.02 25.57
C LEU A 396 -6.94 -2.15 26.62
N GLY A 397 -7.89 -3.06 26.40
CA GLY A 397 -9.04 -3.24 27.27
C GLY A 397 -10.15 -2.21 27.04
N GLU A 398 -10.95 -1.89 28.07
CA GLU A 398 -12.09 -1.01 27.98
C GLU A 398 -11.69 0.44 27.70
N ILE A 399 -12.46 1.10 26.84
CA ILE A 399 -12.29 2.51 26.43
C ILE A 399 -13.07 3.42 27.37
N SER A 400 -12.43 4.52 27.80
CA SER A 400 -13.11 5.60 28.54
C SER A 400 -12.57 6.96 28.07
N GLU A 401 -13.34 8.03 28.30
CA GLU A 401 -12.92 9.38 27.94
C GLU A 401 -11.60 9.78 28.61
N SER A 402 -11.39 9.39 29.87
CA SER A 402 -10.14 9.65 30.59
C SER A 402 -8.95 8.94 29.94
N LYS A 403 -9.10 7.68 29.52
CA LYS A 403 -8.07 6.91 28.82
C LYS A 403 -7.77 7.49 27.44
N ILE A 404 -8.81 7.93 26.69
CA ILE A 404 -8.64 8.60 25.39
C ILE A 404 -7.83 9.88 25.56
N LYS A 405 -8.19 10.73 26.51
CA LYS A 405 -7.49 11.99 26.78
C LYS A 405 -6.02 11.74 27.18
N CYS A 406 -5.81 10.78 28.08
CA CYS A 406 -4.49 10.38 28.52
C CYS A 406 -3.61 9.93 27.34
N LEU A 407 -4.13 9.06 26.47
CA LEU A 407 -3.42 8.61 25.28
C LEU A 407 -3.20 9.72 24.24
N GLN A 408 -4.18 10.61 24.04
CA GLN A 408 -4.06 11.78 23.16
C GLN A 408 -2.89 12.68 23.57
N GLU A 409 -2.76 12.97 24.87
CA GLU A 409 -1.67 13.82 25.38
C GLU A 409 -0.31 13.13 25.22
N ALA A 410 -0.19 11.85 25.60
CA ALA A 410 1.06 11.10 25.47
C ALA A 410 1.48 10.96 24.00
N ASP A 411 0.57 10.60 23.09
CA ASP A 411 0.82 10.48 21.66
C ASP A 411 1.23 11.82 21.04
N PHE A 412 0.60 12.91 21.48
CA PHE A 412 0.97 14.27 21.03
C PHE A 412 2.40 14.63 21.41
N ILE A 413 2.82 14.36 22.65
CA ILE A 413 4.20 14.61 23.12
C ILE A 413 5.19 13.81 22.30
N PHE A 414 4.94 12.52 22.08
CA PHE A 414 5.84 11.66 21.31
C PHE A 414 6.01 12.16 19.87
N ILE A 415 4.91 12.46 19.19
CA ILE A 415 4.95 12.97 17.80
C ILE A 415 5.61 14.36 17.74
N GLU A 416 5.35 15.21 18.71
CA GLU A 416 5.99 16.55 18.79
C GLU A 416 7.51 16.42 18.93
N GLU A 417 7.99 15.55 19.83
CA GLU A 417 9.43 15.35 20.03
C GLU A 417 10.11 14.72 18.81
N LEU A 418 9.45 13.77 18.11
CA LEU A 418 9.93 13.23 16.83
C LEU A 418 10.13 14.33 15.79
N LYS A 419 9.19 15.28 15.70
CA LYS A 419 9.29 16.43 14.78
C LYS A 419 10.42 17.38 15.19
N LYS A 420 10.53 17.73 16.47
CA LYS A 420 11.62 18.60 16.99
C LYS A 420 13.00 18.00 16.77
N ALA A 421 13.11 16.67 16.82
CA ALA A 421 14.37 15.96 16.59
C ALA A 421 14.65 15.66 15.10
N ASN A 422 13.80 16.08 14.17
CA ASN A 422 13.86 15.71 12.74
C ASN A 422 13.89 14.18 12.50
N LEU A 423 13.18 13.42 13.32
CA LEU A 423 13.05 11.97 13.23
C LEU A 423 11.70 11.53 12.64
N TYR A 424 10.71 12.42 12.58
CA TYR A 424 9.36 12.09 12.14
C TYR A 424 9.35 11.46 10.73
N ASP A 425 10.03 12.06 9.77
CA ASP A 425 10.08 11.56 8.38
C ASP A 425 11.02 10.35 8.19
N LYS A 426 11.86 10.04 9.20
CA LYS A 426 12.75 8.87 9.20
C LYS A 426 12.09 7.60 9.74
N VAL A 427 10.93 7.74 10.37
CA VAL A 427 10.13 6.67 10.94
C VAL A 427 8.88 6.48 10.09
N TRP A 428 8.60 5.26 9.66
CA TRP A 428 7.42 4.98 8.81
C TRP A 428 6.10 5.21 9.57
N GLN A 429 6.05 4.76 10.86
CA GLN A 429 4.91 5.00 11.75
C GLN A 429 5.36 5.05 13.20
N ALA A 430 4.86 6.04 13.95
CA ALA A 430 5.07 6.16 15.38
C ALA A 430 3.78 6.55 16.09
N PHE A 431 3.57 5.97 17.29
CA PHE A 431 2.41 6.20 18.14
C PHE A 431 2.63 5.71 19.56
N CYS A 432 1.72 6.12 20.44
CA CYS A 432 1.62 5.60 21.80
C CYS A 432 0.49 4.57 21.92
N VAL A 433 0.66 3.60 22.84
CA VAL A 433 -0.35 2.62 23.24
C VAL A 433 -0.56 2.71 24.74
N LEU A 434 -1.79 2.85 25.19
CA LEU A 434 -2.14 2.79 26.61
C LEU A 434 -2.33 1.33 27.02
N LEU A 435 -1.41 0.85 27.87
CA LEU A 435 -1.43 -0.53 28.34
C LEU A 435 -2.51 -0.71 29.42
N ASN A 436 -3.16 -1.88 29.43
CA ASN A 436 -4.11 -2.25 30.48
C ASN A 436 -3.38 -2.79 31.73
N VAL A 437 -2.40 -2.03 32.21
CA VAL A 437 -1.55 -2.38 33.35
C VAL A 437 -1.35 -1.14 34.19
N ASN A 438 -1.60 -1.27 35.50
CA ASN A 438 -1.22 -0.26 36.47
C ASN A 438 0.13 -0.61 37.10
N SER A 439 0.99 0.38 37.20
CA SER A 439 2.35 0.27 37.70
C SER A 439 2.49 1.06 39.01
N VAL A 440 3.24 0.50 39.94
CA VAL A 440 3.64 1.22 41.14
C VAL A 440 4.72 2.23 40.79
N GLY A 441 4.56 3.46 41.20
CA GLY A 441 5.51 4.55 41.07
C GLY A 441 5.67 5.35 42.37
N VAL A 442 6.66 6.21 42.39
CA VAL A 442 6.84 7.23 43.45
C VAL A 442 6.94 8.57 42.74
N MET A 443 6.01 9.45 43.03
CA MET A 443 5.95 10.81 42.46
C MET A 443 5.93 11.82 43.64
N GLY A 444 7.03 12.55 43.80
CA GLY A 444 7.30 13.24 45.05
C GLY A 444 7.46 12.21 46.19
N ASP A 445 6.91 12.49 47.36
CA ASP A 445 6.96 11.59 48.51
C ASP A 445 5.77 10.60 48.58
N ASN A 446 4.94 10.56 47.51
CA ASN A 446 3.74 9.72 47.50
C ASN A 446 3.92 8.50 46.56
N ARG A 447 3.46 7.35 47.05
CA ARG A 447 3.32 6.16 46.22
C ARG A 447 2.13 6.30 45.28
N THR A 448 2.34 6.10 43.99
CA THR A 448 1.32 6.14 42.96
C THR A 448 1.06 4.76 42.37
N TYR A 449 -0.15 4.56 41.82
CA TYR A 449 -0.55 3.35 41.12
C TYR A 449 -1.30 3.76 39.86
N GLU A 450 -0.56 3.91 38.76
CA GLU A 450 -1.03 4.56 37.55
C GLU A 450 -0.71 3.73 36.30
N ASN A 451 -1.23 4.17 35.14
CA ASN A 451 -1.09 3.46 33.88
C ASN A 451 0.34 3.51 33.34
N ALA A 452 0.61 2.55 32.43
CA ALA A 452 1.83 2.54 31.62
C ALA A 452 1.52 2.86 30.16
N ILE A 453 2.40 3.63 29.53
CA ILE A 453 2.38 3.93 28.08
C ILE A 453 3.49 3.15 27.40
N CYS A 454 3.16 2.53 26.26
CA CYS A 454 4.13 1.95 25.35
C CYS A 454 4.34 2.88 24.15
N LEU A 455 5.59 3.26 23.89
CA LEU A 455 5.99 3.92 22.66
C LEU A 455 6.21 2.85 21.58
N ARG A 456 5.65 3.03 20.41
CA ARG A 456 5.86 2.18 19.24
C ARG A 456 6.36 3.05 18.08
N ALA A 457 7.52 2.70 17.51
CA ALA A 457 8.04 3.32 16.30
C ALA A 457 8.62 2.23 15.40
N VAL A 458 8.23 2.22 14.13
CA VAL A 458 8.62 1.18 13.16
C VAL A 458 9.07 1.77 11.83
N ASN A 459 9.98 1.05 11.19
CA ASN A 459 10.39 1.26 9.81
C ASN A 459 9.83 0.12 8.95
N ALA A 460 9.19 0.47 7.85
CA ALA A 460 8.63 -0.46 6.88
C ALA A 460 8.71 0.17 5.48
N SER A 461 8.78 -0.67 4.45
CA SER A 461 8.65 -0.24 3.06
C SER A 461 7.20 -0.32 2.57
N ASP A 462 6.50 -1.37 2.95
CA ASP A 462 5.15 -1.71 2.46
C ASP A 462 4.16 -2.10 3.58
N GLY A 463 4.63 -2.16 4.83
CA GLY A 463 3.84 -2.59 5.99
C GLY A 463 3.60 -4.10 6.10
N MET A 464 4.05 -4.92 5.15
CA MET A 464 4.01 -6.39 5.26
C MET A 464 5.03 -6.89 6.27
N THR A 465 6.24 -6.33 6.21
CA THR A 465 7.30 -6.51 7.21
C THR A 465 7.65 -5.17 7.82
N ALA A 466 8.03 -5.16 9.09
CA ALA A 466 8.48 -3.97 9.79
C ALA A 466 9.54 -4.33 10.84
N SER A 467 10.54 -3.47 10.96
CA SER A 467 11.47 -3.49 12.08
C SER A 467 11.15 -2.34 13.04
N PHE A 468 11.42 -2.50 14.33
CA PHE A 468 11.37 -1.35 15.24
C PHE A 468 12.40 -0.30 14.82
N SER A 469 12.08 0.96 15.02
CA SER A 469 13.01 2.08 14.75
C SER A 469 14.00 2.21 15.89
N PHE A 470 15.28 2.34 15.56
CA PHE A 470 16.29 2.67 16.56
C PHE A 470 16.17 4.16 16.90
N LEU A 471 15.80 4.46 18.16
CA LEU A 471 15.74 5.81 18.71
C LEU A 471 16.81 5.94 19.81
N GLU A 472 17.54 7.05 19.81
CA GLU A 472 18.60 7.30 20.75
C GLU A 472 18.08 7.32 22.19
N HIS A 473 18.89 6.80 23.14
CA HIS A 473 18.54 6.75 24.56
C HIS A 473 18.12 8.11 25.12
N SER A 474 18.87 9.14 24.82
CA SER A 474 18.59 10.53 25.24
C SER A 474 17.26 11.05 24.72
N PHE A 475 16.85 10.65 23.50
CA PHE A 475 15.55 10.96 22.95
C PHE A 475 14.43 10.25 23.71
N LEU A 476 14.58 8.94 23.92
CA LEU A 476 13.59 8.14 24.67
C LEU A 476 13.44 8.62 26.11
N GLU A 477 14.54 8.96 26.77
CA GLU A 477 14.55 9.55 28.12
C GLU A 477 13.78 10.88 28.12
N LYS A 478 14.04 11.77 27.19
CA LYS A 478 13.33 13.05 27.06
C LYS A 478 11.82 12.87 26.89
N VAL A 479 11.40 11.95 25.99
CA VAL A 479 9.99 11.64 25.76
C VAL A 479 9.35 11.05 27.02
N SER A 480 10.03 10.10 27.67
CA SER A 480 9.55 9.49 28.91
C SER A 480 9.36 10.52 30.02
N ASN A 481 10.34 11.39 30.23
CA ASN A 481 10.28 12.45 31.24
C ASN A 481 9.14 13.44 30.96
N ARG A 482 8.94 13.83 29.72
CA ARG A 482 7.82 14.70 29.33
C ARG A 482 6.48 14.03 29.58
N ILE A 483 6.28 12.78 29.14
CA ILE A 483 5.02 12.07 29.33
C ILE A 483 4.68 11.92 30.82
N THR A 484 5.63 11.47 31.63
CA THR A 484 5.36 11.25 33.06
C THR A 484 5.14 12.56 33.84
N ASN A 485 5.69 13.68 33.39
CA ASN A 485 5.53 14.98 34.04
C ASN A 485 4.32 15.76 33.54
N GLU A 486 3.95 15.64 32.27
CA GLU A 486 2.93 16.45 31.64
C GLU A 486 1.56 15.73 31.52
N VAL A 487 1.55 14.39 31.56
CA VAL A 487 0.31 13.59 31.40
C VAL A 487 -0.09 12.94 32.72
N SER A 488 -1.20 13.41 33.30
CA SER A 488 -1.74 12.85 34.53
C SER A 488 -2.22 11.40 34.34
N GLY A 489 -1.93 10.53 35.32
CA GLY A 489 -2.33 9.13 35.33
C GLY A 489 -1.34 8.19 34.64
N ILE A 490 -0.11 8.64 34.35
CA ILE A 490 0.98 7.83 33.79
C ILE A 490 2.22 7.97 34.67
N ASN A 491 2.74 6.85 35.15
CA ASN A 491 3.99 6.80 35.88
C ASN A 491 5.06 5.90 35.26
N ARG A 492 4.78 5.32 34.07
CA ARG A 492 5.73 4.43 33.38
C ARG A 492 5.61 4.52 31.86
N VAL A 493 6.78 4.59 31.21
CA VAL A 493 6.91 4.54 29.75
C VAL A 493 7.81 3.37 29.38
N VAL A 494 7.40 2.58 28.37
CA VAL A 494 8.17 1.48 27.80
C VAL A 494 8.31 1.67 26.29
N TYR A 495 9.27 0.99 25.65
CA TYR A 495 9.47 1.03 24.21
C TYR A 495 9.35 -0.37 23.61
N ASP A 496 8.47 -0.55 22.61
CA ASP A 496 8.28 -1.83 21.94
C ASP A 496 9.33 -2.04 20.84
N ILE A 497 10.20 -3.04 21.06
CA ILE A 497 11.29 -3.43 20.15
C ILE A 497 10.96 -4.67 19.31
N THR A 498 9.68 -5.02 19.16
CA THR A 498 9.24 -6.21 18.43
C THR A 498 9.11 -5.91 16.93
N SER A 499 9.69 -6.76 16.09
CA SER A 499 9.54 -6.69 14.63
C SER A 499 8.24 -7.35 14.16
N LYS A 500 7.80 -7.04 12.95
CA LYS A 500 6.72 -7.73 12.24
C LYS A 500 7.33 -8.56 11.08
N PRO A 501 7.18 -9.88 11.06
CA PRO A 501 6.70 -10.73 12.15
C PRO A 501 7.69 -10.81 13.35
N PRO A 502 7.35 -11.39 14.53
CA PRO A 502 6.08 -12.05 14.86
C PRO A 502 4.96 -11.08 15.31
N GLY A 503 5.29 -9.87 15.76
CA GLY A 503 4.29 -8.89 16.16
C GLY A 503 3.58 -8.27 14.96
N THR A 504 2.51 -7.51 15.22
CA THR A 504 1.88 -6.60 14.24
C THR A 504 2.41 -5.18 14.44
N ILE A 505 2.06 -4.24 13.55
CA ILE A 505 2.43 -2.84 13.74
C ILE A 505 1.54 -2.23 14.81
N GLU A 506 0.20 -2.29 14.65
CA GLU A 506 -0.75 -1.93 15.71
C GLU A 506 -0.82 -3.05 16.75
N TRP A 507 -1.23 -2.75 17.97
CA TRP A 507 -1.30 -3.72 19.07
C TRP A 507 -2.65 -4.45 19.14
N GLU A 508 -3.73 -3.81 18.71
CA GLU A 508 -5.08 -4.40 18.59
C GLU A 508 -5.63 -4.28 17.16
#